data_53f90a8d304388489b3f285b3cad5b7b
#
_entry.id   53f90a8d304388489b3f285b3cad5b7b
#
_cell.length_a   1.000
_cell.length_b   1.000
_cell.length_c   1.000
_cell.angle_alpha   90.00
_cell.angle_beta   90.00
_cell.angle_gamma   90.00
#
_symmetry.space_group_name_H-M   'P 1'
#
loop_
_entity.id
_entity.type
_entity.pdbx_description
1 polymer ?
#
loop_
_entity_poly.entity_id
_entity_poly.type
_entity_poly.pdbx_seq_one_letter_code
_entity_poly.pdbx_strand_id
1 'polypeptide(L)'
;MKRKVVSVILATAMVASMVAGCGGSNNASTNNAGTTTDAAASDASSDTSNDAAATEAADAGDAAADAATDADASLADKKVGVCIYQFSDNFMTLFRTELENYLVEKGFSKDNITIVDGANDQATQTGQIDNFITEGVDVLIINPVNSSSAATITDKVVAAGIPLVYINREPDEEEQKRWSDNNWDVTYVGCDARQSGTFQGEMISDLGLDTVDLNGNGKIDYVMVEGDPENVDAQYRTEYSVKALEDAGLEVNCLSDQVGNWQQDQAQQIVANALGQYGNDVEVVFCNNDAMALGALQAIQSAGRTVGTDIYLVGVDALSEALEDVLAGTMTGTVFNDHFSQ
;
A
#
# COMPACT_ATOMS: atom_id res chain seq x y z
N MET A 1 51.17 -13.32 16.92
CA MET A 1 50.81 -14.74 16.88
C MET A 1 49.62 -14.90 15.92
N LYS A 2 49.89 -15.56 14.80
CA LYS A 2 48.88 -15.77 13.73
C LYS A 2 48.10 -17.04 14.05
N ARG A 3 46.78 -16.99 14.16
CA ARG A 3 45.94 -18.20 14.18
C ARG A 3 45.20 -18.31 12.84
N LYS A 4 45.46 -19.42 12.18
CA LYS A 4 44.85 -19.87 10.93
C LYS A 4 43.45 -20.44 11.24
N VAL A 5 42.45 -20.02 10.49
CA VAL A 5 41.10 -20.66 10.47
C VAL A 5 41.09 -21.64 9.30
N VAL A 6 40.75 -22.88 9.59
CA VAL A 6 40.63 -23.96 8.62
C VAL A 6 39.16 -24.04 8.21
N SER A 7 38.90 -23.85 6.92
CA SER A 7 37.54 -24.08 6.30
C SER A 7 37.35 -25.56 6.03
N VAL A 8 36.28 -26.14 6.54
CA VAL A 8 35.82 -27.48 6.16
C VAL A 8 34.64 -27.32 5.23
N ILE A 9 34.84 -27.76 3.98
CA ILE A 9 33.78 -27.88 2.96
C ILE A 9 33.18 -29.29 3.11
N LEU A 10 31.89 -29.37 3.35
CA LEU A 10 31.14 -30.63 3.31
C LEU A 10 30.23 -30.62 2.10
N ALA A 11 30.60 -31.38 1.10
CA ALA A 11 29.75 -31.68 -0.07
C ALA A 11 28.86 -32.88 0.26
N THR A 12 27.55 -32.73 0.10
CA THR A 12 26.63 -33.87 0.13
C THR A 12 25.87 -33.97 -1.20
N ALA A 13 25.94 -35.18 -1.75
CA ALA A 13 25.49 -35.55 -3.06
C ALA A 13 23.95 -35.76 -3.13
N MET A 14 23.37 -35.35 -4.26
CA MET A 14 22.00 -35.66 -4.67
C MET A 14 21.85 -37.12 -5.05
N VAL A 15 20.76 -37.73 -4.63
CA VAL A 15 20.23 -38.96 -5.22
C VAL A 15 18.86 -38.64 -5.81
N ALA A 16 18.79 -38.73 -7.13
CA ALA A 16 17.55 -38.69 -7.89
C ALA A 16 16.94 -40.08 -7.94
N SER A 17 15.66 -40.23 -7.66
CA SER A 17 14.88 -41.42 -8.01
C SER A 17 13.63 -40.99 -8.80
N MET A 18 13.66 -41.33 -10.09
CA MET A 18 12.50 -41.32 -10.99
C MET A 18 11.70 -42.61 -10.74
N VAL A 19 10.38 -42.47 -10.63
CA VAL A 19 9.47 -43.61 -10.91
C VAL A 19 8.40 -43.09 -11.86
N ALA A 20 8.42 -43.67 -13.05
CA ALA A 20 7.39 -43.55 -14.07
C ALA A 20 6.28 -44.58 -13.81
N GLY A 21 5.03 -44.21 -14.03
CA GLY A 21 3.90 -45.11 -14.00
C GLY A 21 2.77 -44.56 -14.89
N CYS A 22 2.64 -45.24 -16.05
CA CYS A 22 1.61 -45.03 -17.08
C CYS A 22 0.27 -45.65 -16.74
N GLY A 23 -0.78 -45.16 -17.39
CA GLY A 23 -2.04 -45.82 -17.73
C GLY A 23 -3.25 -45.17 -17.11
N GLY A 24 -4.29 -44.79 -17.80
CA GLY A 24 -4.87 -45.02 -19.09
C GLY A 24 -6.36 -44.78 -19.04
N SER A 25 -6.82 -44.00 -19.95
CA SER A 25 -8.06 -43.98 -20.73
C SER A 25 -9.44 -44.32 -20.19
N ASN A 26 -10.33 -43.47 -20.61
CA ASN A 26 -11.66 -43.63 -21.28
C ASN A 26 -12.87 -43.25 -20.43
N ASN A 27 -13.57 -42.22 -20.83
CA ASN A 27 -14.57 -42.07 -21.92
C ASN A 27 -16.04 -42.18 -21.43
N ALA A 28 -16.79 -41.21 -21.82
CA ALA A 28 -18.09 -41.15 -22.46
C ALA A 28 -19.20 -40.50 -21.60
N SER A 29 -19.55 -39.32 -22.02
CA SER A 29 -20.79 -38.93 -22.73
C SER A 29 -22.11 -39.55 -22.22
N THR A 30 -23.06 -38.70 -21.85
CA THR A 30 -24.37 -38.57 -22.56
C THR A 30 -25.24 -37.46 -21.98
N ASN A 31 -25.68 -36.62 -22.88
CA ASN A 31 -26.91 -35.84 -23.04
C ASN A 31 -28.15 -36.25 -22.25
N ASN A 32 -28.98 -35.29 -21.80
CA ASN A 32 -30.29 -34.95 -22.41
C ASN A 32 -30.96 -33.86 -21.54
N ALA A 33 -31.26 -32.71 -22.04
CA ALA A 33 -32.42 -32.22 -22.78
C ALA A 33 -33.74 -32.13 -21.98
N GLY A 34 -34.23 -30.89 -21.94
CA GLY A 34 -35.66 -30.48 -22.06
C GLY A 34 -36.34 -30.27 -20.71
N THR A 35 -37.15 -29.27 -20.47
CA THR A 35 -38.12 -28.59 -21.32
C THR A 35 -38.64 -27.34 -20.59
N THR A 36 -38.83 -26.27 -21.33
CA THR A 36 -39.75 -25.14 -21.27
C THR A 36 -41.03 -25.26 -20.44
N THR A 37 -41.44 -24.11 -19.83
CA THR A 37 -42.74 -23.41 -19.94
C THR A 37 -42.69 -22.18 -19.04
N ASP A 38 -42.77 -20.99 -19.46
CA ASP A 38 -43.70 -20.06 -20.10
C ASP A 38 -44.89 -19.62 -19.21
N ALA A 39 -45.14 -18.30 -19.31
CA ALA A 39 -46.34 -17.53 -19.02
C ALA A 39 -46.39 -16.77 -17.67
N ALA A 40 -46.54 -15.51 -17.64
CA ALA A 40 -47.20 -14.42 -18.21
C ALA A 40 -47.60 -13.39 -17.13
N ALA A 41 -47.31 -12.17 -17.43
CA ALA A 41 -47.91 -10.88 -17.14
C ALA A 41 -49.12 -10.76 -16.20
N SER A 42 -49.09 -9.69 -15.36
CA SER A 42 -50.21 -8.70 -15.35
C SER A 42 -49.81 -7.43 -14.60
N ASP A 43 -50.00 -6.39 -15.28
CA ASP A 43 -50.28 -5.00 -15.14
C ASP A 43 -51.12 -4.62 -13.88
N ALA A 44 -50.82 -3.50 -13.26
CA ALA A 44 -51.82 -2.48 -12.87
C ALA A 44 -51.18 -1.25 -12.24
N SER A 45 -51.36 -0.15 -12.92
CA SER A 45 -51.17 1.23 -12.52
C SER A 45 -52.06 1.67 -11.36
N SER A 46 -51.65 2.64 -10.56
CA SER A 46 -52.53 3.75 -10.15
C SER A 46 -51.74 4.95 -9.65
N ASP A 47 -51.96 5.99 -10.35
CA ASP A 47 -51.77 7.41 -10.18
C ASP A 47 -52.35 7.94 -8.85
N THR A 48 -51.70 8.86 -8.19
CA THR A 48 -52.34 10.03 -7.55
C THR A 48 -51.33 11.12 -7.27
N SER A 49 -51.54 12.22 -7.96
CA SER A 49 -51.07 13.58 -7.75
C SER A 49 -51.46 14.13 -6.37
N ASN A 50 -50.63 14.95 -5.77
CA ASN A 50 -51.11 16.22 -5.21
C ASN A 50 -50.01 17.27 -5.09
N ASP A 51 -50.41 18.45 -5.40
CA ASP A 51 -49.87 19.72 -5.73
C ASP A 51 -49.57 20.59 -4.47
N ALA A 52 -48.79 21.67 -4.70
CA ALA A 52 -48.66 22.94 -3.96
C ALA A 52 -47.61 22.97 -2.84
N ALA A 53 -46.69 23.93 -2.78
CA ALA A 53 -46.71 25.35 -3.14
C ALA A 53 -45.29 25.91 -3.14
N ALA A 54 -45.08 26.90 -4.01
CA ALA A 54 -43.88 27.72 -4.13
C ALA A 54 -43.65 28.65 -2.94
N THR A 55 -42.37 28.91 -2.61
CA THR A 55 -41.93 30.23 -2.16
C THR A 55 -40.56 30.54 -2.72
N GLU A 56 -40.47 31.66 -3.38
CA GLU A 56 -39.29 32.29 -3.96
C GLU A 56 -38.25 32.68 -2.89
N ALA A 57 -36.98 32.52 -3.24
CA ALA A 57 -35.93 33.43 -2.78
C ALA A 57 -34.76 33.45 -3.77
N ALA A 58 -34.73 34.54 -4.47
CA ALA A 58 -33.66 35.34 -5.08
C ALA A 58 -32.29 34.72 -5.34
N ASP A 59 -31.96 34.68 -6.61
CA ASP A 59 -30.84 35.21 -7.35
C ASP A 59 -29.62 35.66 -6.51
N ALA A 60 -28.51 34.96 -6.67
CA ALA A 60 -27.17 35.48 -6.52
C ALA A 60 -26.24 34.72 -7.49
N GLY A 61 -26.15 35.29 -8.72
CA GLY A 61 -24.91 35.52 -9.41
C GLY A 61 -24.04 34.37 -9.88
N ASP A 62 -24.43 33.80 -10.98
CA ASP A 62 -23.58 33.43 -12.12
C ASP A 62 -22.32 34.31 -12.23
N ALA A 63 -21.15 33.77 -11.85
CA ALA A 63 -19.80 34.26 -12.19
C ALA A 63 -18.66 33.25 -11.87
N ALA A 64 -18.85 31.95 -12.12
CA ALA A 64 -17.75 30.97 -11.97
C ALA A 64 -17.77 29.84 -13.03
N ALA A 65 -18.41 30.05 -14.16
CA ALA A 65 -18.54 28.98 -15.17
C ALA A 65 -17.78 29.23 -16.48
N ASP A 66 -16.87 30.20 -16.55
CA ASP A 66 -16.22 30.55 -17.84
C ASP A 66 -14.68 30.52 -17.83
N ALA A 67 -14.07 29.88 -16.84
CA ALA A 67 -12.61 29.70 -16.80
C ALA A 67 -12.13 28.23 -16.97
N ALA A 68 -13.05 27.26 -17.06
CA ALA A 68 -12.73 25.84 -17.12
C ALA A 68 -12.63 25.27 -18.53
N THR A 69 -13.09 25.95 -19.57
CA THR A 69 -13.24 25.39 -20.92
C THR A 69 -12.05 25.57 -21.85
N ASP A 70 -11.10 26.46 -21.56
CA ASP A 70 -9.91 26.65 -22.41
C ASP A 70 -8.65 25.91 -21.88
N ALA A 71 -8.65 25.48 -20.61
CA ALA A 71 -7.54 24.70 -20.05
C ALA A 71 -7.63 23.21 -20.42
N ASP A 72 -8.84 22.68 -20.54
CA ASP A 72 -9.13 21.25 -20.80
C ASP A 72 -8.67 20.77 -22.20
N ALA A 73 -8.83 21.60 -23.23
CA ALA A 73 -8.43 21.22 -24.60
C ALA A 73 -6.90 21.15 -24.78
N SER A 74 -6.12 21.81 -23.87
CA SER A 74 -4.66 21.82 -23.94
C SER A 74 -4.00 20.60 -23.29
N LEU A 75 -4.70 19.86 -22.40
CA LEU A 75 -4.15 18.70 -21.68
C LEU A 75 -4.30 17.40 -22.48
N ALA A 76 -5.28 17.30 -23.36
CA ALA A 76 -5.55 16.10 -24.14
C ALA A 76 -4.36 15.65 -25.02
N ASP A 77 -3.54 16.60 -25.48
CA ASP A 77 -2.37 16.33 -26.31
C ASP A 77 -1.09 16.09 -25.50
N LYS A 78 -1.15 16.27 -24.16
CA LYS A 78 -0.01 16.12 -23.28
C LYS A 78 0.26 14.65 -22.96
N LYS A 79 1.56 14.28 -23.02
CA LYS A 79 2.03 12.94 -22.69
C LYS A 79 2.47 12.87 -21.25
N VAL A 80 1.96 11.88 -20.52
CA VAL A 80 2.30 11.62 -19.11
C VAL A 80 3.03 10.29 -19.03
N GLY A 81 4.26 10.29 -18.50
CA GLY A 81 4.98 9.08 -18.13
C GLY A 81 4.86 8.82 -16.63
N VAL A 82 4.44 7.63 -16.24
CA VAL A 82 4.31 7.23 -14.84
C VAL A 82 5.15 5.97 -14.58
N CYS A 83 6.07 6.04 -13.62
CA CYS A 83 6.83 4.89 -13.15
C CYS A 83 6.35 4.52 -11.74
N ILE A 84 5.80 3.34 -11.58
CA ILE A 84 5.44 2.75 -10.27
C ILE A 84 6.54 1.78 -9.85
N TYR A 85 6.96 1.81 -8.59
CA TYR A 85 8.05 0.95 -8.12
C TYR A 85 7.77 -0.54 -8.33
N GLN A 86 6.50 -0.97 -8.11
CA GLN A 86 6.08 -2.35 -8.23
C GLN A 86 4.56 -2.46 -8.42
N PHE A 87 4.11 -3.21 -9.43
CA PHE A 87 2.68 -3.39 -9.71
C PHE A 87 1.99 -4.40 -8.79
N SER A 88 2.74 -5.34 -8.22
CA SER A 88 2.19 -6.35 -7.32
C SER A 88 1.89 -5.83 -5.91
N ASP A 89 2.27 -4.60 -5.58
CA ASP A 89 1.89 -3.94 -4.34
C ASP A 89 0.39 -3.61 -4.33
N ASN A 90 -0.31 -3.98 -3.24
CA ASN A 90 -1.76 -3.82 -3.15
C ASN A 90 -2.18 -2.35 -3.11
N PHE A 91 -1.48 -1.53 -2.30
CA PHE A 91 -1.75 -0.10 -2.23
C PHE A 91 -1.46 0.60 -3.56
N MET A 92 -0.31 0.29 -4.19
CA MET A 92 0.02 0.87 -5.49
C MET A 92 -0.88 0.40 -6.63
N THR A 93 -1.54 -0.74 -6.49
CA THR A 93 -2.57 -1.18 -7.45
C THR A 93 -3.82 -0.29 -7.36
N LEU A 94 -4.24 0.07 -6.16
CA LEU A 94 -5.32 1.02 -5.93
C LEU A 94 -4.89 2.43 -6.41
N PHE A 95 -3.77 2.92 -5.91
CA PHE A 95 -3.25 4.26 -6.18
C PHE A 95 -3.10 4.55 -7.69
N ARG A 96 -2.44 3.65 -8.46
CA ARG A 96 -2.24 3.87 -9.90
C ARG A 96 -3.55 3.89 -10.70
N THR A 97 -4.57 3.15 -10.22
CA THR A 97 -5.90 3.16 -10.86
C THR A 97 -6.59 4.50 -10.64
N GLU A 98 -6.53 5.01 -9.41
CA GLU A 98 -7.08 6.33 -9.08
C GLU A 98 -6.30 7.45 -9.79
N LEU A 99 -4.97 7.36 -9.86
CA LEU A 99 -4.14 8.34 -10.58
C LEU A 99 -4.50 8.39 -12.07
N GLU A 100 -4.66 7.24 -12.73
CA GLU A 100 -5.08 7.21 -14.15
C GLU A 100 -6.47 7.85 -14.32
N ASN A 101 -7.43 7.49 -13.47
CA ASN A 101 -8.78 8.05 -13.50
C ASN A 101 -8.75 9.57 -13.27
N TYR A 102 -7.97 10.02 -12.29
CA TYR A 102 -7.83 11.45 -11.98
C TYR A 102 -7.23 12.23 -13.16
N LEU A 103 -6.18 11.73 -13.77
CA LEU A 103 -5.55 12.37 -14.93
C LEU A 103 -6.55 12.48 -16.11
N VAL A 104 -7.34 11.43 -16.35
CA VAL A 104 -8.38 11.44 -17.39
C VAL A 104 -9.50 12.45 -17.04
N GLU A 105 -9.92 12.51 -15.77
CA GLU A 105 -10.91 13.51 -15.30
C GLU A 105 -10.39 14.95 -15.48
N LYS A 106 -9.09 15.17 -15.32
CA LYS A 106 -8.45 16.49 -15.53
C LYS A 106 -8.26 16.85 -17.01
N GLY A 107 -8.62 15.97 -17.95
CA GLY A 107 -8.61 16.24 -19.38
C GLY A 107 -7.43 15.66 -20.14
N PHE A 108 -6.55 14.87 -19.51
CA PHE A 108 -5.52 14.13 -20.22
C PHE A 108 -6.14 12.99 -21.05
N SER A 109 -5.65 12.77 -22.26
CA SER A 109 -6.07 11.59 -23.04
C SER A 109 -5.48 10.32 -22.45
N LYS A 110 -6.33 9.31 -22.22
CA LYS A 110 -5.86 7.99 -21.75
C LYS A 110 -4.79 7.40 -22.65
N ASP A 111 -4.86 7.64 -23.97
CA ASP A 111 -3.88 7.17 -24.96
C ASP A 111 -2.50 7.85 -24.80
N ASN A 112 -2.43 8.96 -24.07
CA ASN A 112 -1.23 9.73 -23.81
C ASN A 112 -0.70 9.52 -22.37
N ILE A 113 -1.33 8.66 -21.57
CA ILE A 113 -0.86 8.26 -20.24
C ILE A 113 -0.20 6.90 -20.35
N THR A 114 1.07 6.80 -20.02
CA THR A 114 1.81 5.53 -20.01
C THR A 114 2.28 5.22 -18.58
N ILE A 115 1.76 4.13 -18.01
CA ILE A 115 2.12 3.68 -16.65
C ILE A 115 2.95 2.40 -16.77
N VAL A 116 4.14 2.37 -16.17
CA VAL A 116 5.07 1.23 -16.25
C VAL A 116 5.44 0.69 -14.88
N ASP A 117 5.72 -0.62 -14.84
CA ASP A 117 6.14 -1.36 -13.64
C ASP A 117 7.66 -1.33 -13.49
N GLY A 118 8.16 -0.75 -12.42
CA GLY A 118 9.58 -0.78 -12.06
C GLY A 118 10.06 -2.15 -11.58
N ALA A 119 9.12 -3.08 -11.33
CA ALA A 119 9.39 -4.46 -10.91
C ALA A 119 10.31 -4.57 -9.68
N ASN A 120 10.26 -3.55 -8.80
CA ASN A 120 11.16 -3.39 -7.64
C ASN A 120 12.65 -3.47 -8.01
N ASP A 121 13.01 -3.03 -9.22
CA ASP A 121 14.38 -3.03 -9.75
C ASP A 121 14.77 -1.63 -10.23
N GLN A 122 15.72 -1.00 -9.53
CA GLN A 122 16.15 0.37 -9.81
C GLN A 122 16.77 0.53 -11.21
N ALA A 123 17.42 -0.49 -11.76
CA ALA A 123 18.00 -0.42 -13.09
C ALA A 123 16.89 -0.43 -14.16
N THR A 124 15.86 -1.24 -13.97
CA THR A 124 14.65 -1.26 -14.81
C THR A 124 13.97 0.09 -14.79
N GLN A 125 13.71 0.68 -13.62
CA GLN A 125 13.07 1.99 -13.49
C GLN A 125 13.93 3.09 -14.17
N THR A 126 15.24 3.07 -13.96
CA THR A 126 16.15 4.03 -14.62
C THR A 126 16.03 3.96 -16.13
N GLY A 127 15.99 2.75 -16.71
CA GLY A 127 15.81 2.56 -18.15
C GLY A 127 14.45 3.06 -18.66
N GLN A 128 13.39 2.89 -17.87
CA GLN A 128 12.05 3.42 -18.20
C GLN A 128 12.03 4.94 -18.21
N ILE A 129 12.67 5.58 -17.24
CA ILE A 129 12.81 7.04 -17.19
C ILE A 129 13.60 7.55 -18.42
N ASP A 130 14.71 6.90 -18.76
CA ASP A 130 15.50 7.25 -19.96
C ASP A 130 14.67 7.12 -21.27
N ASN A 131 13.77 6.13 -21.34
CA ASN A 131 12.84 5.98 -22.45
C ASN A 131 11.82 7.13 -22.51
N PHE A 132 11.18 7.48 -21.39
CA PHE A 132 10.24 8.61 -21.33
C PHE A 132 10.89 9.94 -21.71
N ILE A 133 12.13 10.18 -21.26
CA ILE A 133 12.91 11.35 -21.65
C ILE A 133 13.14 11.35 -23.18
N THR A 134 13.48 10.21 -23.76
CA THR A 134 13.71 10.06 -25.22
C THR A 134 12.41 10.25 -26.02
N GLU A 135 11.28 9.76 -25.52
CA GLU A 135 9.95 9.90 -26.12
C GLU A 135 9.40 11.33 -26.01
N GLY A 136 10.02 12.16 -25.17
CA GLY A 136 9.65 13.55 -24.95
C GLY A 136 8.28 13.66 -24.32
N VAL A 137 8.08 13.05 -23.15
CA VAL A 137 6.86 13.25 -22.36
C VAL A 137 6.82 14.65 -21.80
N ASP A 138 5.61 15.18 -21.59
CA ASP A 138 5.41 16.53 -21.06
C ASP A 138 5.54 16.61 -19.53
N VAL A 139 5.37 15.49 -18.83
CA VAL A 139 5.53 15.37 -17.37
C VAL A 139 5.89 13.93 -17.00
N LEU A 140 6.70 13.80 -15.96
CA LEU A 140 7.01 12.51 -15.32
C LEU A 140 6.44 12.47 -13.90
N ILE A 141 5.78 11.34 -13.58
CA ILE A 141 5.30 11.02 -12.25
C ILE A 141 6.03 9.75 -11.81
N ILE A 142 6.75 9.80 -10.69
CA ILE A 142 7.64 8.71 -10.30
C ILE A 142 7.39 8.32 -8.84
N ASN A 143 6.99 7.06 -8.64
CA ASN A 143 7.10 6.37 -7.37
C ASN A 143 8.44 5.63 -7.37
N PRO A 144 9.48 6.11 -6.68
CA PRO A 144 10.82 5.56 -6.82
C PRO A 144 10.93 4.15 -6.25
N VAL A 145 11.69 3.27 -6.93
CA VAL A 145 12.06 1.97 -6.38
C VAL A 145 12.89 2.17 -5.11
N ASN A 146 13.88 3.05 -5.18
CA ASN A 146 14.74 3.40 -4.07
C ASN A 146 14.75 4.92 -3.88
N SER A 147 14.32 5.40 -2.71
CA SER A 147 14.26 6.83 -2.39
C SER A 147 15.63 7.50 -2.49
N SER A 148 16.73 6.79 -2.19
CA SER A 148 18.10 7.31 -2.32
C SER A 148 18.53 7.57 -3.76
N SER A 149 17.80 7.05 -4.75
CA SER A 149 18.02 7.31 -6.18
C SER A 149 17.43 8.63 -6.66
N ALA A 150 16.64 9.31 -5.84
CA ALA A 150 15.91 10.53 -6.22
C ALA A 150 16.84 11.60 -6.80
N ALA A 151 18.00 11.85 -6.20
CA ALA A 151 18.95 12.84 -6.69
C ALA A 151 19.42 12.57 -8.13
N THR A 152 19.72 11.31 -8.45
CA THR A 152 20.14 10.90 -9.80
C THR A 152 18.99 10.99 -10.81
N ILE A 153 17.78 10.64 -10.39
CA ILE A 153 16.57 10.75 -11.22
C ILE A 153 16.28 12.22 -11.51
N THR A 154 16.28 13.06 -10.47
CA THR A 154 16.05 14.51 -10.61
C THR A 154 17.03 15.13 -11.59
N ASP A 155 18.34 14.85 -11.46
CA ASP A 155 19.37 15.41 -12.35
C ASP A 155 19.08 15.08 -13.83
N LYS A 156 18.67 13.86 -14.15
CA LYS A 156 18.33 13.44 -15.51
C LYS A 156 17.11 14.18 -16.06
N VAL A 157 16.04 14.22 -15.26
CA VAL A 157 14.74 14.76 -15.68
C VAL A 157 14.80 16.28 -15.82
N VAL A 158 15.43 16.97 -14.85
CA VAL A 158 15.66 18.42 -14.90
C VAL A 158 16.56 18.80 -16.09
N ALA A 159 17.62 18.02 -16.37
CA ALA A 159 18.46 18.26 -17.54
C ALA A 159 17.71 18.12 -18.88
N ALA A 160 16.66 17.31 -18.91
CA ALA A 160 15.76 17.18 -20.06
C ALA A 160 14.68 18.29 -20.12
N GLY A 161 14.54 19.11 -19.08
CA GLY A 161 13.54 20.19 -18.99
C GLY A 161 12.12 19.67 -18.78
N ILE A 162 11.96 18.50 -18.17
CA ILE A 162 10.65 17.85 -17.92
C ILE A 162 10.24 18.11 -16.47
N PRO A 163 9.03 18.60 -16.19
CA PRO A 163 8.46 18.65 -14.86
C PRO A 163 8.37 17.25 -14.22
N LEU A 164 8.68 17.16 -12.93
CA LEU A 164 8.77 15.90 -12.19
C LEU A 164 7.92 15.93 -10.93
N VAL A 165 7.07 14.92 -10.76
CA VAL A 165 6.31 14.69 -9.53
C VAL A 165 6.75 13.36 -8.93
N TYR A 166 7.34 13.40 -7.75
CA TYR A 166 7.52 12.20 -6.95
C TYR A 166 6.24 11.91 -6.19
N ILE A 167 5.88 10.65 -6.09
CA ILE A 167 4.67 10.22 -5.40
C ILE A 167 4.95 9.11 -4.40
N ASN A 168 4.18 9.06 -3.31
CA ASN A 168 4.14 8.04 -2.27
C ASN A 168 5.48 7.84 -1.52
N ARG A 169 6.57 7.43 -2.17
CA ARG A 169 7.88 7.22 -1.53
C ARG A 169 8.65 8.54 -1.48
N GLU A 170 8.78 9.09 -0.28
CA GLU A 170 9.37 10.40 -0.03
C GLU A 170 10.88 10.41 -0.34
N PRO A 171 11.37 11.31 -1.22
CA PRO A 171 12.78 11.63 -1.30
C PRO A 171 13.27 12.32 -0.03
N ASP A 172 14.57 12.17 0.30
CA ASP A 172 15.11 12.78 1.50
C ASP A 172 15.00 14.32 1.51
N GLU A 173 15.03 14.90 2.71
CA GLU A 173 14.86 16.36 2.91
C GLU A 173 15.96 17.17 2.22
N GLU A 174 17.18 16.65 2.11
CA GLU A 174 18.29 17.32 1.44
C GLU A 174 18.03 17.46 -0.05
N GLU A 175 17.49 16.41 -0.67
CA GLU A 175 17.08 16.41 -2.07
C GLU A 175 15.90 17.35 -2.31
N GLN A 176 14.88 17.33 -1.49
CA GLN A 176 13.75 18.25 -1.60
C GLN A 176 14.20 19.73 -1.45
N LYS A 177 15.14 19.98 -0.52
CA LYS A 177 15.74 21.30 -0.37
C LYS A 177 16.52 21.70 -1.62
N ARG A 178 17.22 20.78 -2.28
CA ARG A 178 17.97 21.02 -3.52
C ARG A 178 17.04 21.50 -4.65
N TRP A 179 15.84 20.93 -4.77
CA TRP A 179 14.84 21.41 -5.75
C TRP A 179 14.44 22.84 -5.50
N SER A 180 14.15 23.14 -4.25
CA SER A 180 13.72 24.47 -3.79
C SER A 180 14.82 25.52 -4.01
N ASP A 181 16.06 25.21 -3.62
CA ASP A 181 17.20 26.11 -3.74
C ASP A 181 17.51 26.45 -5.22
N ASN A 182 17.27 25.52 -6.14
CA ASN A 182 17.51 25.70 -7.58
C ASN A 182 16.26 26.15 -8.35
N ASN A 183 15.10 26.27 -7.68
CA ASN A 183 13.82 26.59 -8.28
C ASN A 183 13.50 25.66 -9.48
N TRP A 184 13.70 24.36 -9.30
CA TRP A 184 13.37 23.36 -10.30
C TRP A 184 11.88 23.03 -10.26
N ASP A 185 11.35 22.57 -11.40
CA ASP A 185 9.97 22.14 -11.51
C ASP A 185 9.84 20.68 -11.06
N VAL A 186 10.10 20.46 -9.79
CA VAL A 186 10.08 19.18 -9.10
C VAL A 186 9.29 19.29 -7.80
N THR A 187 8.42 18.33 -7.52
CA THR A 187 7.66 18.28 -6.27
C THR A 187 7.49 16.83 -5.80
N TYR A 188 7.12 16.70 -4.52
CA TYR A 188 6.69 15.44 -3.92
C TYR A 188 5.25 15.57 -3.43
N VAL A 189 4.48 14.51 -3.63
CA VAL A 189 3.12 14.36 -3.13
C VAL A 189 3.00 12.99 -2.44
N GLY A 190 2.67 13.01 -1.16
CA GLY A 190 2.55 11.80 -0.34
C GLY A 190 1.96 12.12 1.03
N CYS A 191 1.72 11.08 1.82
CA CYS A 191 1.31 11.21 3.21
C CYS A 191 2.54 11.31 4.13
N ASP A 192 2.40 12.00 5.27
CA ASP A 192 3.44 12.00 6.30
C ASP A 192 3.44 10.66 7.06
N ALA A 193 4.42 9.84 6.79
CA ALA A 193 4.56 8.53 7.42
C ALA A 193 4.83 8.60 8.93
N ARG A 194 5.33 9.72 9.44
CA ARG A 194 5.49 9.99 10.88
C ARG A 194 4.12 10.03 11.55
N GLN A 195 3.15 10.70 10.92
CA GLN A 195 1.78 10.74 11.39
C GLN A 195 1.14 9.34 11.35
N SER A 196 1.40 8.57 10.30
CA SER A 196 0.87 7.21 10.20
C SER A 196 1.37 6.31 11.34
N GLY A 197 2.68 6.34 11.63
CA GLY A 197 3.26 5.63 12.76
C GLY A 197 2.67 6.11 14.09
N THR A 198 2.58 7.43 14.29
CA THR A 198 1.98 8.01 15.51
C THR A 198 0.57 7.48 15.74
N PHE A 199 -0.28 7.47 14.71
CA PHE A 199 -1.65 6.94 14.84
C PHE A 199 -1.69 5.44 15.14
N GLN A 200 -0.75 4.64 14.60
CA GLN A 200 -0.65 3.23 14.99
C GLN A 200 -0.37 3.07 16.50
N GLY A 201 0.57 3.83 17.03
CA GLY A 201 0.90 3.80 18.45
C GLY A 201 -0.25 4.35 19.33
N GLU A 202 -0.90 5.43 18.90
CA GLU A 202 -2.05 6.01 19.59
C GLU A 202 -3.23 5.03 19.68
N MET A 203 -3.53 4.28 18.60
CA MET A 203 -4.57 3.25 18.65
C MET A 203 -4.33 2.19 19.74
N ILE A 204 -3.07 1.87 20.01
CA ILE A 204 -2.70 0.91 21.07
C ILE A 204 -2.71 1.61 22.43
N SER A 205 -2.13 2.81 22.56
CA SER A 205 -2.07 3.54 23.83
C SER A 205 -3.48 3.91 24.37
N ASP A 206 -4.42 4.21 23.47
CA ASP A 206 -5.81 4.53 23.81
C ASP A 206 -6.59 3.35 24.43
N LEU A 207 -6.15 2.12 24.16
CA LEU A 207 -6.71 0.94 24.83
C LEU A 207 -6.35 0.88 26.32
N GLY A 208 -5.23 1.52 26.69
CA GLY A 208 -4.70 1.56 28.06
C GLY A 208 -3.86 0.33 28.40
N LEU A 209 -2.83 0.55 29.25
CA LEU A 209 -1.90 -0.52 29.64
C LEU A 209 -2.63 -1.73 30.26
N ASP A 210 -3.60 -1.49 31.14
CA ASP A 210 -4.36 -2.58 31.81
C ASP A 210 -5.10 -3.51 30.81
N THR A 211 -5.31 -3.03 29.58
CA THR A 211 -5.96 -3.81 28.51
C THR A 211 -4.94 -4.54 27.65
N VAL A 212 -3.80 -3.90 27.37
CA VAL A 212 -2.82 -4.39 26.37
C VAL A 212 -1.74 -5.26 27.05
N ASP A 213 -1.32 -4.94 28.28
CA ASP A 213 -0.37 -5.75 29.07
C ASP A 213 -1.06 -7.04 29.56
N LEU A 214 -1.08 -8.04 28.70
CA LEU A 214 -1.80 -9.30 28.92
C LEU A 214 -1.02 -10.26 29.82
N ASN A 215 0.31 -10.13 29.86
CA ASN A 215 1.19 -10.95 30.69
C ASN A 215 1.48 -10.34 32.07
N GLY A 216 1.09 -9.07 32.30
CA GLY A 216 1.17 -8.37 33.57
C GLY A 216 2.57 -7.95 33.99
N ASN A 217 3.48 -7.75 33.03
CA ASN A 217 4.86 -7.37 33.29
C ASN A 217 5.09 -5.84 33.40
N GLY A 218 4.06 -5.04 33.15
CA GLY A 218 4.06 -3.58 33.18
C GLY A 218 4.57 -2.91 31.91
N LYS A 219 4.69 -3.66 30.81
CA LYS A 219 5.19 -3.20 29.50
C LYS A 219 4.24 -3.64 28.39
N ILE A 220 4.45 -3.10 27.22
CA ILE A 220 3.84 -3.59 25.98
C ILE A 220 4.90 -4.38 25.21
N ASP A 221 4.70 -5.69 25.16
CA ASP A 221 5.56 -6.62 24.42
C ASP A 221 5.10 -6.71 22.96
N TYR A 222 5.93 -6.22 22.03
CA TYR A 222 5.51 -6.11 20.63
C TYR A 222 6.42 -6.81 19.63
N VAL A 223 5.84 -7.13 18.50
CA VAL A 223 6.52 -7.56 17.27
C VAL A 223 6.33 -6.46 16.23
N MET A 224 7.42 -6.06 15.59
CA MET A 224 7.44 -5.15 14.45
C MET A 224 7.66 -5.92 13.15
N VAL A 225 6.85 -5.60 12.14
CA VAL A 225 7.02 -6.08 10.77
C VAL A 225 7.20 -4.86 9.87
N GLU A 226 8.44 -4.61 9.51
CA GLU A 226 8.83 -3.45 8.72
C GLU A 226 8.57 -3.62 7.24
N GLY A 227 8.36 -2.51 6.54
CA GLY A 227 8.38 -2.44 5.09
C GLY A 227 9.78 -2.63 4.51
N ASP A 228 10.01 -2.00 3.36
CA ASP A 228 11.31 -1.93 2.72
C ASP A 228 12.21 -0.92 3.49
N PRO A 229 13.35 -1.32 4.05
CA PRO A 229 14.21 -0.44 4.84
C PRO A 229 14.85 0.70 4.02
N GLU A 230 14.88 0.60 2.69
CA GLU A 230 15.33 1.68 1.80
C GLU A 230 14.23 2.73 1.54
N ASN A 231 13.03 2.52 2.10
CA ASN A 231 11.92 3.46 2.06
C ASN A 231 11.79 4.17 3.41
N VAL A 232 11.90 5.49 3.41
CA VAL A 232 11.79 6.31 4.63
C VAL A 232 10.43 6.16 5.33
N ASP A 233 9.36 5.84 4.59
CA ASP A 233 8.05 5.59 5.19
C ASP A 233 8.07 4.39 6.12
N ALA A 234 8.78 3.31 5.77
CA ALA A 234 8.95 2.16 6.65
C ALA A 234 9.67 2.56 7.94
N GLN A 235 10.74 3.33 7.81
CA GLN A 235 11.53 3.82 8.96
C GLN A 235 10.65 4.68 9.88
N TYR A 236 9.92 5.64 9.32
CA TYR A 236 9.07 6.53 10.11
C TYR A 236 7.87 5.81 10.76
N ARG A 237 7.19 4.92 10.04
CA ARG A 237 6.10 4.13 10.63
C ARG A 237 6.60 3.27 11.78
N THR A 238 7.79 2.64 11.63
CA THR A 238 8.43 1.86 12.69
C THR A 238 8.80 2.72 13.89
N GLU A 239 9.53 3.82 13.68
CA GLU A 239 9.98 4.68 14.77
C GLU A 239 8.80 5.33 15.52
N TYR A 240 7.88 5.94 14.79
CA TYR A 240 6.84 6.76 15.39
C TYR A 240 5.70 5.96 16.01
N SER A 241 5.48 4.70 15.62
CA SER A 241 4.52 3.83 16.32
C SER A 241 4.98 3.47 17.72
N VAL A 242 6.26 3.18 17.88
CA VAL A 242 6.89 2.93 19.19
C VAL A 242 6.97 4.21 20.01
N LYS A 243 7.43 5.29 19.39
CA LYS A 243 7.54 6.60 20.02
C LYS A 243 6.21 7.10 20.59
N ALA A 244 5.09 6.87 19.92
CA ALA A 244 3.79 7.29 20.41
C ALA A 244 3.41 6.57 21.73
N LEU A 245 3.78 5.29 21.87
CA LEU A 245 3.61 4.57 23.15
C LEU A 245 4.50 5.15 24.24
N GLU A 246 5.76 5.45 23.95
CA GLU A 246 6.72 6.05 24.88
C GLU A 246 6.28 7.46 25.30
N ASP A 247 5.81 8.28 24.35
CA ASP A 247 5.29 9.63 24.61
C ASP A 247 4.00 9.60 25.47
N ALA A 248 3.21 8.50 25.39
CA ALA A 248 2.09 8.24 26.29
C ALA A 248 2.54 7.75 27.69
N GLY A 249 3.83 7.59 27.92
CA GLY A 249 4.41 7.15 29.20
C GLY A 249 4.35 5.63 29.41
N LEU A 250 4.17 4.85 28.37
CA LEU A 250 4.15 3.40 28.41
C LEU A 250 5.57 2.83 28.21
N GLU A 251 5.92 1.82 28.99
CA GLU A 251 7.15 1.05 28.73
C GLU A 251 6.88 0.02 27.65
N VAL A 252 7.80 -0.10 26.71
CA VAL A 252 7.73 -1.02 25.59
C VAL A 252 8.87 -2.03 25.59
N ASN A 253 8.65 -3.21 25.05
CA ASN A 253 9.66 -4.24 24.87
C ASN A 253 9.54 -4.88 23.49
N CYS A 254 10.53 -4.65 22.64
CA CYS A 254 10.58 -5.25 21.31
C CYS A 254 11.02 -6.72 21.41
N LEU A 255 10.11 -7.65 21.14
CA LEU A 255 10.42 -9.07 21.09
C LEU A 255 11.08 -9.47 19.77
N SER A 256 10.62 -8.89 18.68
CA SER A 256 11.14 -9.12 17.32
C SER A 256 10.87 -7.93 16.45
N ASP A 257 11.86 -7.57 15.65
CA ASP A 257 11.79 -6.55 14.62
C ASP A 257 12.38 -7.14 13.33
N GLN A 258 11.55 -7.27 12.27
CA GLN A 258 11.96 -7.93 11.04
C GLN A 258 11.33 -7.30 9.81
N VAL A 259 12.09 -7.33 8.72
CA VAL A 259 11.70 -6.76 7.43
C VAL A 259 10.79 -7.73 6.66
N GLY A 260 9.56 -7.31 6.40
CA GLY A 260 8.55 -8.02 5.62
C GLY A 260 8.39 -7.49 4.19
N ASN A 261 9.13 -6.42 3.81
CA ASN A 261 9.19 -5.87 2.44
C ASN A 261 7.83 -5.60 1.81
N TRP A 262 6.85 -5.15 2.59
CA TRP A 262 5.46 -4.90 2.17
C TRP A 262 4.69 -6.15 1.74
N GLN A 263 5.26 -7.37 1.95
CA GLN A 263 4.73 -8.62 1.45
C GLN A 263 3.95 -9.39 2.52
N GLN A 264 2.73 -9.78 2.15
CA GLN A 264 1.80 -10.51 3.02
C GLN A 264 2.37 -11.86 3.50
N ASP A 265 2.97 -12.63 2.60
CA ASP A 265 3.51 -13.96 2.90
C ASP A 265 4.75 -13.90 3.78
N GLN A 266 5.62 -12.89 3.60
CA GLN A 266 6.76 -12.66 4.48
C GLN A 266 6.32 -12.29 5.89
N ALA A 267 5.35 -11.38 6.02
CA ALA A 267 4.79 -11.01 7.31
C ALA A 267 4.13 -12.19 8.03
N GLN A 268 3.38 -13.02 7.31
CA GLN A 268 2.80 -14.24 7.86
C GLN A 268 3.88 -15.14 8.47
N GLN A 269 4.99 -15.35 7.75
CA GLN A 269 6.08 -16.18 8.24
C GLN A 269 6.81 -15.56 9.45
N ILE A 270 7.05 -14.24 9.43
CA ILE A 270 7.69 -13.50 10.53
C ILE A 270 6.84 -13.63 11.79
N VAL A 271 5.54 -13.35 11.71
CA VAL A 271 4.65 -13.38 12.86
C VAL A 271 4.43 -14.82 13.35
N ALA A 272 4.31 -15.81 12.45
CA ALA A 272 4.25 -17.22 12.85
C ALA A 272 5.48 -17.66 13.64
N ASN A 273 6.68 -17.23 13.21
CA ASN A 273 7.93 -17.52 13.92
C ASN A 273 7.97 -16.82 15.29
N ALA A 274 7.57 -15.55 15.36
CA ALA A 274 7.53 -14.79 16.60
C ALA A 274 6.55 -15.43 17.61
N LEU A 275 5.34 -15.79 17.17
CA LEU A 275 4.36 -16.48 18.01
C LEU A 275 4.85 -17.87 18.45
N GLY A 276 5.59 -18.58 17.58
CA GLY A 276 6.22 -19.85 17.96
C GLY A 276 7.33 -19.69 19.00
N GLN A 277 8.06 -18.59 18.99
CA GLN A 277 9.18 -18.31 19.89
C GLN A 277 8.73 -17.71 21.22
N TYR A 278 7.83 -16.74 21.21
CA TYR A 278 7.43 -15.94 22.37
C TYR A 278 6.04 -16.31 22.89
N GLY A 279 5.25 -17.03 22.11
CA GLY A 279 3.93 -17.50 22.54
C GLY A 279 2.99 -16.36 22.91
N ASN A 280 2.45 -16.42 24.13
CA ASN A 280 1.52 -15.43 24.64
C ASN A 280 2.18 -14.12 25.11
N ASP A 281 3.51 -14.06 25.14
CA ASP A 281 4.20 -12.80 25.46
C ASP A 281 4.09 -11.77 24.33
N VAL A 282 3.73 -12.18 23.10
CA VAL A 282 3.43 -11.22 22.02
C VAL A 282 2.06 -10.59 22.28
N GLU A 283 2.02 -9.31 22.57
CA GLU A 283 0.79 -8.57 22.89
C GLU A 283 0.32 -7.71 21.73
N VAL A 284 1.27 -7.08 21.02
CA VAL A 284 0.99 -6.21 19.88
C VAL A 284 1.81 -6.62 18.68
N VAL A 285 1.20 -6.61 17.51
CA VAL A 285 1.88 -6.72 16.22
C VAL A 285 1.67 -5.41 15.45
N PHE A 286 2.75 -4.68 15.25
CA PHE A 286 2.80 -3.53 14.36
C PHE A 286 3.22 -3.98 12.97
N CYS A 287 2.44 -3.65 11.97
CA CYS A 287 2.79 -3.84 10.56
C CYS A 287 2.83 -2.49 9.86
N ASN A 288 3.89 -2.21 9.11
CA ASN A 288 4.01 -0.93 8.42
C ASN A 288 2.99 -0.75 7.29
N ASN A 289 2.31 -1.82 6.83
CA ASN A 289 1.16 -1.73 5.92
C ASN A 289 0.12 -2.83 6.15
N ASP A 290 -1.03 -2.70 5.50
CA ASP A 290 -2.15 -3.64 5.63
C ASP A 290 -1.89 -4.99 4.95
N ALA A 291 -1.16 -5.04 3.84
CA ALA A 291 -0.82 -6.30 3.21
C ALA A 291 -0.04 -7.20 4.19
N MET A 292 0.91 -6.63 4.92
CA MET A 292 1.64 -7.34 5.98
C MET A 292 0.74 -7.65 7.19
N ALA A 293 -0.16 -6.73 7.57
CA ALA A 293 -1.12 -6.96 8.66
C ALA A 293 -2.07 -8.12 8.35
N LEU A 294 -2.56 -8.24 7.12
CA LEU A 294 -3.38 -9.38 6.68
C LEU A 294 -2.60 -10.72 6.74
N GLY A 295 -1.31 -10.69 6.42
CA GLY A 295 -0.42 -11.84 6.63
C GLY A 295 -0.22 -12.19 8.10
N ALA A 296 0.01 -11.18 8.94
CA ALA A 296 0.10 -11.32 10.38
C ALA A 296 -1.18 -11.90 11.00
N LEU A 297 -2.36 -11.44 10.55
CA LEU A 297 -3.66 -11.94 10.98
C LEU A 297 -3.81 -13.44 10.70
N GLN A 298 -3.38 -13.91 9.52
CA GLN A 298 -3.41 -15.34 9.19
C GLN A 298 -2.52 -16.17 10.13
N ALA A 299 -1.36 -15.64 10.51
CA ALA A 299 -0.47 -16.29 11.46
C ALA A 299 -1.08 -16.32 12.87
N ILE A 300 -1.67 -15.21 13.32
CA ILE A 300 -2.36 -15.09 14.61
C ILE A 300 -3.51 -16.10 14.71
N GLN A 301 -4.38 -16.15 13.70
CA GLN A 301 -5.50 -17.10 13.65
C GLN A 301 -5.02 -18.55 13.60
N SER A 302 -3.95 -18.84 12.85
CA SER A 302 -3.36 -20.18 12.77
C SER A 302 -2.75 -20.64 14.10
N ALA A 303 -2.28 -19.70 14.92
CA ALA A 303 -1.80 -19.96 16.28
C ALA A 303 -2.95 -20.11 17.29
N GLY A 304 -4.22 -19.95 16.86
CA GLY A 304 -5.40 -20.04 17.72
C GLY A 304 -5.61 -18.81 18.60
N ARG A 305 -5.00 -17.68 18.27
CA ARG A 305 -5.14 -16.42 19.00
C ARG A 305 -6.21 -15.53 18.35
N THR A 306 -6.77 -14.64 19.15
CA THR A 306 -7.90 -13.78 18.77
C THR A 306 -7.54 -12.31 18.99
N VAL A 307 -7.50 -11.54 17.89
CA VAL A 307 -7.27 -10.10 17.96
C VAL A 307 -8.36 -9.41 18.80
N GLY A 308 -7.97 -8.43 19.61
CA GLY A 308 -8.85 -7.71 20.52
C GLY A 308 -9.20 -8.47 21.81
N THR A 309 -8.63 -9.69 21.98
CA THR A 309 -8.83 -10.51 23.18
C THR A 309 -7.51 -10.89 23.83
N ASP A 310 -6.60 -11.44 23.06
CA ASP A 310 -5.32 -11.95 23.56
C ASP A 310 -4.11 -11.51 22.73
N ILE A 311 -4.32 -10.62 21.74
CA ILE A 311 -3.32 -9.96 20.94
C ILE A 311 -3.96 -8.76 20.22
N TYR A 312 -3.15 -7.77 19.87
CA TYR A 312 -3.58 -6.59 19.10
C TYR A 312 -2.79 -6.49 17.81
N LEU A 313 -3.42 -6.00 16.73
CA LEU A 313 -2.85 -5.93 15.39
C LEU A 313 -3.22 -4.61 14.73
N VAL A 314 -2.23 -3.84 14.28
CA VAL A 314 -2.42 -2.58 13.57
C VAL A 314 -1.64 -2.52 12.27
N GLY A 315 -2.25 -1.91 11.25
CA GLY A 315 -1.69 -1.71 9.92
C GLY A 315 -1.76 -0.25 9.47
N VAL A 316 -1.46 -0.03 8.19
CA VAL A 316 -1.56 1.25 7.48
C VAL A 316 -1.99 0.95 6.07
N ASP A 317 -2.77 1.77 5.46
CA ASP A 317 -3.28 1.96 4.11
C ASP A 317 -4.82 2.06 4.07
N ALA A 318 -5.52 1.46 5.03
CA ALA A 318 -6.97 1.28 5.03
C ALA A 318 -7.48 0.56 3.76
N LEU A 319 -6.79 -0.52 3.37
CA LEU A 319 -7.25 -1.39 2.29
C LEU A 319 -8.64 -1.98 2.63
N SER A 320 -9.47 -2.20 1.63
CA SER A 320 -10.85 -2.70 1.83
C SER A 320 -10.92 -3.96 2.70
N GLU A 321 -9.99 -4.91 2.49
CA GLU A 321 -9.91 -6.15 3.26
C GLU A 321 -9.56 -5.88 4.74
N ALA A 322 -8.62 -4.97 5.00
CA ALA A 322 -8.25 -4.57 6.36
C ALA A 322 -9.40 -3.83 7.06
N LEU A 323 -10.13 -2.96 6.34
CA LEU A 323 -11.32 -2.30 6.87
C LEU A 323 -12.44 -3.30 7.22
N GLU A 324 -12.63 -4.33 6.42
CA GLU A 324 -13.57 -5.42 6.72
C GLU A 324 -13.15 -6.16 8.00
N ASP A 325 -11.86 -6.43 8.19
CA ASP A 325 -11.32 -7.06 9.39
C ASP A 325 -11.44 -6.15 10.63
N VAL A 326 -11.24 -4.84 10.51
CA VAL A 326 -11.49 -3.88 11.60
C VAL A 326 -12.96 -3.87 11.97
N LEU A 327 -13.88 -3.84 11.00
CA LEU A 327 -15.33 -3.90 11.26
C LEU A 327 -15.78 -5.22 11.89
N ALA A 328 -15.12 -6.31 11.53
CA ALA A 328 -15.36 -7.64 12.12
C ALA A 328 -14.74 -7.81 13.52
N GLY A 329 -13.85 -6.89 13.93
CA GLY A 329 -13.11 -6.99 15.19
C GLY A 329 -11.95 -8.01 15.13
N THR A 330 -11.52 -8.39 13.94
CA THR A 330 -10.39 -9.31 13.72
C THR A 330 -9.07 -8.57 13.44
N MET A 331 -9.11 -7.25 13.34
CA MET A 331 -7.97 -6.34 13.32
C MET A 331 -8.26 -5.16 14.26
N THR A 332 -7.27 -4.69 15.01
CA THR A 332 -7.45 -3.60 15.98
C THR A 332 -7.69 -2.28 15.28
N GLY A 333 -6.96 -2.02 14.20
CA GLY A 333 -7.10 -0.82 13.40
C GLY A 333 -6.14 -0.74 12.25
N THR A 334 -6.42 0.19 11.34
CA THR A 334 -5.53 0.57 10.25
C THR A 334 -5.56 2.09 10.08
N VAL A 335 -4.45 2.68 9.68
CA VAL A 335 -4.34 4.11 9.39
C VAL A 335 -4.62 4.35 7.91
N PHE A 336 -5.46 5.32 7.60
CA PHE A 336 -5.74 5.69 6.22
C PHE A 336 -4.54 6.39 5.58
N ASN A 337 -3.96 5.75 4.58
CA ASN A 337 -2.99 6.34 3.66
C ASN A 337 -3.78 6.95 2.51
N ASP A 338 -3.94 8.27 2.50
CA ASP A 338 -4.88 8.97 1.63
C ASP A 338 -4.42 8.98 0.18
N HIS A 339 -4.84 7.95 -0.56
CA HIS A 339 -4.55 7.79 -1.99
C HIS A 339 -5.38 8.71 -2.91
N PHE A 340 -6.40 9.38 -2.38
CA PHE A 340 -7.22 10.34 -3.14
C PHE A 340 -6.59 11.74 -3.17
N SER A 341 -5.90 12.13 -2.09
CA SER A 341 -5.29 13.45 -1.99
C SER A 341 -3.84 13.48 -2.49
N GLN A 342 -3.22 12.32 -2.66
CA GLN A 342 -1.92 12.16 -3.29
C GLN A 342 -2.05 12.25 -4.82
#